data_f2ec9e3435f5e2e44f51b33918aa5313
#
_entry.id   f2ec9e3435f5e2e44f51b33918aa5313
#
_cell.length_a   1.000
_cell.length_b   1.000
_cell.length_c   1.000
_cell.angle_alpha   90.00
_cell.angle_beta   90.00
_cell.angle_gamma   90.00
#
_symmetry.space_group_name_H-M   'P 1'
#
loop_
_entity.id
_entity.type
_entity.pdbx_description
1 polymer ?
#
loop_
_entity_poly.entity_id
_entity_poly.type
_entity_poly.pdbx_seq_one_letter_code
_entity_poly.pdbx_strand_id
1 'polypeptide(L)'
;GITGSNGKTIIKEWLYQLMREDKNIVRSPKSFNSQVGVPLSVWQLNKEHDLGIFEAGISLPNEMRALEKIIQPTIGLITNIGTAHAENFRNDKEKVLEKVQLFSKAEVIIYSKDYLLIQEALADKLFKDVAVFTWSRKLRADLLIGRITKTNTDSEIQGIYKNSFIRITIPFTDEASIENAIHCWAMMLYLGYENALIAERMRFLSPVAMRLELKEGINNCSIINDSYNSDLGSLNIALDFLNQQKQHPKKTLILSDILQSGYSNEDLYKEVADLIERKGISRLIGIGEGISGQAAQFRIEKNFFPSTANFLASFNNSFFNNETILLKGARVFGFEAISKVIQQKAHETVLEINLNSIVHNLNYFRSKLKSDTKIMAMVKA
;
A
#
# COMPACT_ATOMS: atom_id res chain seq x y z
N GLY A 1 6.05 -5.53 14.64
CA GLY A 1 4.92 -6.15 13.93
C GLY A 1 3.87 -5.14 13.51
N ILE A 2 3.38 -5.23 12.28
CA ILE A 2 2.35 -4.32 11.76
C ILE A 2 1.13 -5.12 11.30
N THR A 3 -0.06 -4.83 11.84
CA THR A 3 -1.33 -5.40 11.38
C THR A 3 -2.41 -4.33 11.20
N GLY A 4 -3.56 -4.72 10.69
CA GLY A 4 -4.71 -3.86 10.40
C GLY A 4 -5.35 -4.22 9.05
N SER A 5 -6.36 -3.49 8.63
CA SER A 5 -7.03 -3.74 7.34
C SER A 5 -6.26 -3.09 6.18
N ASN A 6 -6.03 -1.80 6.22
CA ASN A 6 -5.35 -1.02 5.19
C ASN A 6 -4.08 -0.35 5.76
N GLY A 7 -3.18 0.14 4.91
CA GLY A 7 -2.00 0.92 5.30
C GLY A 7 -0.75 0.13 5.71
N LYS A 8 -0.83 -1.17 6.05
CA LYS A 8 0.31 -1.98 6.54
C LYS A 8 1.57 -1.83 5.70
N THR A 9 1.46 -2.07 4.40
CA THR A 9 2.61 -2.00 3.47
C THR A 9 3.16 -0.58 3.36
N ILE A 10 2.29 0.43 3.31
CA ILE A 10 2.70 1.83 3.23
C ILE A 10 3.48 2.20 4.49
N ILE A 11 2.95 1.93 5.67
CA ILE A 11 3.61 2.22 6.95
C ILE A 11 4.95 1.50 7.05
N LYS A 12 5.02 0.21 6.68
CA LYS A 12 6.27 -0.54 6.66
C LYS A 12 7.32 0.11 5.75
N GLU A 13 6.95 0.46 4.51
CA GLU A 13 7.88 1.08 3.56
C GLU A 13 8.29 2.49 3.99
N TRP A 14 7.37 3.26 4.56
CA TRP A 14 7.67 4.60 5.06
C TRP A 14 8.54 4.56 6.32
N LEU A 15 8.30 3.65 7.26
CA LEU A 15 9.19 3.45 8.40
C LEU A 15 10.60 3.06 7.94
N TYR A 16 10.70 2.21 6.91
CA TYR A 16 11.99 1.92 6.30
C TYR A 16 12.65 3.17 5.70
N GLN A 17 11.91 3.99 4.92
CA GLN A 17 12.45 5.23 4.37
C GLN A 17 12.94 6.19 5.46
N LEU A 18 12.21 6.29 6.57
CA LEU A 18 12.49 7.19 7.67
C LEU A 18 13.71 6.78 8.52
N MET A 19 14.01 5.47 8.60
CA MET A 19 15.00 4.94 9.54
C MET A 19 16.22 4.28 8.90
N ARG A 20 16.21 4.04 7.57
CA ARG A 20 17.28 3.29 6.89
C ARG A 20 18.67 3.93 6.97
N GLU A 21 18.77 5.22 7.29
CA GLU A 21 20.04 5.91 7.44
C GLU A 21 20.67 5.64 8.82
N ASP A 22 19.86 5.26 9.81
CA ASP A 22 20.31 5.05 11.17
C ASP A 22 20.37 3.57 11.55
N LYS A 23 19.68 2.69 10.82
CA LYS A 23 19.48 1.29 11.18
C LYS A 23 19.60 0.37 9.98
N ASN A 24 20.24 -0.76 10.20
CA ASN A 24 20.23 -1.86 9.26
C ASN A 24 18.91 -2.63 9.41
N ILE A 25 18.00 -2.46 8.44
CA ILE A 25 16.60 -2.90 8.56
C ILE A 25 16.31 -4.07 7.61
N VAL A 26 15.82 -5.17 8.14
CA VAL A 26 15.11 -6.19 7.37
C VAL A 26 13.61 -5.93 7.44
N ARG A 27 12.90 -6.13 6.33
CA ARG A 27 11.44 -5.97 6.29
C ARG A 27 10.77 -6.97 5.37
N SER A 28 9.47 -7.20 5.57
CA SER A 28 8.67 -8.04 4.67
C SER A 28 8.84 -7.58 3.23
N PRO A 29 9.30 -8.43 2.29
CA PRO A 29 9.36 -8.09 0.88
C PRO A 29 7.95 -7.84 0.32
N LYS A 30 7.75 -6.78 -0.44
CA LYS A 30 6.43 -6.43 -0.99
C LYS A 30 5.35 -6.43 0.11
N SER A 31 4.31 -7.26 -0.04
CA SER A 31 3.26 -7.47 0.98
C SER A 31 3.22 -8.94 1.44
N PHE A 32 4.38 -9.51 1.76
CA PHE A 32 4.50 -10.86 2.30
C PHE A 32 4.01 -10.88 3.75
N ASN A 33 2.69 -10.98 3.93
CA ASN A 33 2.02 -10.87 5.22
C ASN A 33 1.14 -12.08 5.58
N SER A 34 1.11 -13.12 4.73
CA SER A 34 0.33 -14.35 4.91
C SER A 34 1.09 -15.40 5.72
N GLN A 35 0.42 -16.54 6.00
CA GLN A 35 1.00 -17.70 6.68
C GLN A 35 2.26 -18.25 5.99
N VAL A 36 2.43 -18.01 4.69
CA VAL A 36 3.64 -18.36 3.92
C VAL A 36 4.61 -17.20 3.82
N GLY A 37 4.10 -15.99 3.60
CA GLY A 37 4.93 -14.81 3.38
C GLY A 37 5.69 -14.34 4.62
N VAL A 38 5.08 -14.46 5.80
CA VAL A 38 5.70 -14.05 7.06
C VAL A 38 6.92 -14.91 7.42
N PRO A 39 6.86 -16.25 7.42
CA PRO A 39 8.05 -17.08 7.65
C PRO A 39 9.20 -16.75 6.70
N LEU A 40 8.91 -16.60 5.40
CA LEU A 40 9.92 -16.23 4.39
C LEU A 40 10.53 -14.84 4.64
N SER A 41 9.76 -13.93 5.20
CA SER A 41 10.25 -12.59 5.55
C SER A 41 11.15 -12.63 6.79
N VAL A 42 10.71 -13.33 7.84
CA VAL A 42 11.46 -13.45 9.09
C VAL A 42 12.75 -14.27 8.92
N TRP A 43 12.74 -15.25 8.01
CA TRP A 43 13.94 -16.03 7.66
C TRP A 43 15.14 -15.17 7.20
N GLN A 44 14.89 -13.97 6.69
CA GLN A 44 15.94 -13.05 6.26
C GLN A 44 16.61 -12.32 7.43
N LEU A 45 16.03 -12.39 8.63
CA LEU A 45 16.59 -11.75 9.82
C LEU A 45 17.89 -12.45 10.24
N ASN A 46 18.94 -11.67 10.49
CA ASN A 46 20.21 -12.14 10.98
C ASN A 46 20.80 -11.15 11.99
N LYS A 47 21.94 -11.48 12.58
CA LYS A 47 22.61 -10.69 13.63
C LYS A 47 23.11 -9.31 13.19
N GLU A 48 23.11 -9.01 11.91
CA GLU A 48 23.57 -7.72 11.38
C GLU A 48 22.44 -6.68 11.37
N HIS A 49 21.18 -7.13 11.49
CA HIS A 49 20.04 -6.24 11.48
C HIS A 49 19.75 -5.66 12.87
N ASP A 50 19.56 -4.35 12.91
CA ASP A 50 19.17 -3.61 14.12
C ASP A 50 17.65 -3.64 14.34
N LEU A 51 16.88 -3.78 13.25
CA LEU A 51 15.43 -3.71 13.26
C LEU A 51 14.80 -4.63 12.20
N GLY A 52 13.77 -5.37 12.61
CA GLY A 52 12.88 -6.11 11.71
C GLY A 52 11.51 -5.46 11.64
N ILE A 53 10.99 -5.20 10.45
CA ILE A 53 9.65 -4.64 10.23
C ILE A 53 8.81 -5.64 9.44
N PHE A 54 7.88 -6.32 10.10
CA PHE A 54 7.10 -7.39 9.50
C PHE A 54 5.61 -7.08 9.50
N GLU A 55 4.97 -7.29 8.33
CA GLU A 55 3.53 -7.21 8.19
C GLU A 55 2.89 -8.56 8.54
N ALA A 56 1.77 -8.53 9.26
CA ALA A 56 0.92 -9.70 9.48
C ALA A 56 -0.50 -9.42 8.99
N GLY A 57 -0.97 -10.24 8.08
CA GLY A 57 -2.33 -10.25 7.55
C GLY A 57 -2.98 -11.60 7.80
N ILE A 58 -4.29 -11.58 7.98
CA ILE A 58 -5.10 -12.77 8.18
C ILE A 58 -6.29 -12.76 7.23
N SER A 59 -6.69 -13.94 6.82
CA SER A 59 -7.92 -14.18 6.06
C SER A 59 -8.92 -14.99 6.87
N LEU A 60 -8.47 -15.81 7.81
CA LEU A 60 -9.28 -16.72 8.61
C LEU A 60 -9.02 -16.53 10.11
N PRO A 61 -9.97 -16.91 10.98
CA PRO A 61 -9.75 -17.00 12.43
C PRO A 61 -8.60 -17.97 12.78
N ASN A 62 -7.92 -17.70 13.90
CA ASN A 62 -6.79 -18.46 14.45
C ASN A 62 -5.48 -18.44 13.64
N GLU A 63 -5.39 -17.63 12.59
CA GLU A 63 -4.16 -17.46 11.81
C GLU A 63 -3.13 -16.56 12.52
N MET A 64 -3.59 -15.52 13.23
CA MET A 64 -2.68 -14.52 13.81
C MET A 64 -1.79 -15.09 14.91
N ARG A 65 -2.29 -16.07 15.67
CA ARG A 65 -1.54 -16.73 16.72
C ARG A 65 -0.33 -17.52 16.19
N ALA A 66 -0.44 -18.06 14.96
CA ALA A 66 0.69 -18.69 14.29
C ALA A 66 1.73 -17.66 13.85
N LEU A 67 1.28 -16.51 13.33
CA LEU A 67 2.16 -15.41 12.92
C LEU A 67 2.85 -14.75 14.13
N GLU A 68 2.15 -14.61 15.26
CA GLU A 68 2.75 -14.13 16.53
C GLU A 68 3.97 -14.97 16.92
N LYS A 69 3.84 -16.29 16.91
CA LYS A 69 4.94 -17.22 17.27
C LYS A 69 6.16 -17.10 16.35
N ILE A 70 5.96 -16.66 15.12
CA ILE A 70 7.03 -16.51 14.12
C ILE A 70 7.69 -15.13 14.25
N ILE A 71 6.89 -14.06 14.31
CA ILE A 71 7.40 -12.68 14.35
C ILE A 71 7.91 -12.33 15.76
N GLN A 72 7.19 -12.73 16.81
CA GLN A 72 7.44 -12.36 18.20
C GLN A 72 7.73 -10.85 18.35
N PRO A 73 6.79 -9.97 17.99
CA PRO A 73 7.05 -8.55 17.90
C PRO A 73 7.24 -7.97 19.30
N THR A 74 8.30 -7.18 19.47
CA THR A 74 8.51 -6.34 20.67
C THR A 74 7.66 -5.09 20.62
N ILE A 75 7.47 -4.51 19.42
CA ILE A 75 6.64 -3.33 19.18
C ILE A 75 5.54 -3.72 18.21
N GLY A 76 4.30 -3.45 18.59
CA GLY A 76 3.11 -3.62 17.77
C GLY A 76 2.64 -2.30 17.16
N LEU A 77 2.16 -2.33 15.91
CA LEU A 77 1.45 -1.22 15.30
C LEU A 77 0.16 -1.71 14.65
N ILE A 78 -0.97 -1.15 15.09
CA ILE A 78 -2.28 -1.42 14.49
C ILE A 78 -2.69 -0.21 13.67
N THR A 79 -2.94 -0.42 12.37
CA THR A 79 -3.33 0.67 11.46
C THR A 79 -4.80 1.03 11.65
N ASN A 80 -5.68 0.39 10.94
CA ASN A 80 -7.13 0.59 11.02
C ASN A 80 -7.88 -0.72 10.90
N ILE A 81 -9.18 -0.66 11.12
CA ILE A 81 -10.10 -1.78 10.92
C ILE A 81 -11.10 -1.37 9.85
N GLY A 82 -11.14 -2.12 8.78
CA GLY A 82 -12.04 -1.94 7.64
C GLY A 82 -12.68 -3.25 7.21
N THR A 83 -13.40 -3.23 6.09
CA THR A 83 -14.23 -4.33 5.59
C THR A 83 -13.47 -5.50 4.96
N ALA A 84 -12.15 -5.40 4.78
CA ALA A 84 -11.35 -6.47 4.18
C ALA A 84 -11.52 -7.81 4.93
N HIS A 85 -11.76 -8.91 4.19
CA HIS A 85 -11.98 -10.28 4.71
C HIS A 85 -13.15 -10.41 5.69
N ALA A 86 -14.18 -9.55 5.58
CA ALA A 86 -15.32 -9.55 6.50
C ALA A 86 -16.12 -10.87 6.46
N GLU A 87 -16.15 -11.56 5.32
CA GLU A 87 -16.88 -12.84 5.14
C GLU A 87 -16.42 -13.97 6.08
N ASN A 88 -15.19 -13.93 6.54
CA ASN A 88 -14.59 -15.00 7.35
C ASN A 88 -14.70 -14.75 8.86
N PHE A 89 -15.29 -13.63 9.27
CA PHE A 89 -15.48 -13.24 10.66
C PHE A 89 -16.95 -12.93 10.93
N ARG A 90 -17.47 -13.30 12.10
CA ARG A 90 -18.86 -13.06 12.48
C ARG A 90 -19.20 -11.56 12.57
N ASN A 91 -18.22 -10.76 12.95
CA ASN A 91 -18.32 -9.31 13.08
C ASN A 91 -16.94 -8.66 13.19
N ASP A 92 -16.89 -7.33 13.12
CA ASP A 92 -15.65 -6.57 13.23
C ASP A 92 -14.94 -6.73 14.58
N LYS A 93 -15.68 -6.97 15.66
CA LYS A 93 -15.09 -7.21 16.99
C LYS A 93 -14.26 -8.49 17.02
N GLU A 94 -14.76 -9.59 16.46
CA GLU A 94 -14.02 -10.85 16.33
C GLU A 94 -12.76 -10.65 15.47
N LYS A 95 -12.88 -9.94 14.37
CA LYS A 95 -11.76 -9.63 13.48
C LYS A 95 -10.66 -8.79 14.17
N VAL A 96 -11.06 -7.81 14.98
CA VAL A 96 -10.12 -7.02 15.78
C VAL A 96 -9.43 -7.88 16.83
N LEU A 97 -10.20 -8.66 17.58
CA LEU A 97 -9.67 -9.58 18.60
C LEU A 97 -8.64 -10.55 18.01
N GLU A 98 -8.90 -11.05 16.81
CA GLU A 98 -7.95 -11.90 16.10
C GLU A 98 -6.67 -11.13 15.72
N LYS A 99 -6.80 -9.92 15.14
CA LYS A 99 -5.64 -9.11 14.74
C LYS A 99 -4.74 -8.72 15.91
N VAL A 100 -5.29 -8.34 17.05
CA VAL A 100 -4.49 -7.93 18.21
C VAL A 100 -3.72 -9.09 18.86
N GLN A 101 -4.09 -10.36 18.59
CA GLN A 101 -3.33 -11.53 19.05
C GLN A 101 -1.85 -11.48 18.65
N LEU A 102 -1.51 -10.81 17.55
CA LEU A 102 -0.12 -10.59 17.13
C LEU A 102 0.73 -9.96 18.24
N PHE A 103 0.11 -9.20 19.14
CA PHE A 103 0.80 -8.37 20.12
C PHE A 103 0.61 -8.87 21.57
N SER A 104 0.17 -10.11 21.72
CA SER A 104 -0.09 -10.69 23.05
C SER A 104 1.14 -10.74 23.97
N LYS A 105 2.34 -10.62 23.39
CA LYS A 105 3.62 -10.60 24.11
C LYS A 105 4.47 -9.39 23.76
N ALA A 106 3.93 -8.39 23.09
CA ALA A 106 4.64 -7.18 22.76
C ALA A 106 4.89 -6.35 24.04
N GLU A 107 5.92 -5.54 24.02
CA GLU A 107 6.22 -4.57 25.08
C GLU A 107 5.29 -3.35 24.97
N VAL A 108 4.98 -2.94 23.74
CA VAL A 108 4.11 -1.79 23.48
C VAL A 108 3.29 -1.98 22.22
N ILE A 109 2.10 -1.37 22.19
CA ILE A 109 1.23 -1.30 21.02
C ILE A 109 0.97 0.17 20.66
N ILE A 110 1.23 0.51 19.39
CA ILE A 110 0.98 1.83 18.82
C ILE A 110 -0.31 1.78 18.01
N TYR A 111 -1.27 2.65 18.30
CA TYR A 111 -2.55 2.69 17.58
C TYR A 111 -3.27 4.04 17.72
N SER A 112 -4.29 4.24 16.88
CA SER A 112 -5.20 5.39 16.99
C SER A 112 -6.32 5.14 17.98
N LYS A 113 -6.48 6.01 18.97
CA LYS A 113 -7.63 5.99 19.91
C LYS A 113 -8.96 6.31 19.25
N ASP A 114 -8.96 6.81 18.02
CA ASP A 114 -10.19 7.10 17.30
C ASP A 114 -10.93 5.81 16.86
N TYR A 115 -10.27 4.64 16.94
CA TYR A 115 -10.85 3.31 16.67
C TYR A 115 -11.29 2.61 17.98
N LEU A 116 -12.54 2.80 18.40
CA LEU A 116 -13.08 2.26 19.64
C LEU A 116 -12.95 0.73 19.74
N LEU A 117 -13.17 -0.01 18.64
CA LEU A 117 -13.04 -1.46 18.64
C LEU A 117 -11.62 -1.93 18.98
N ILE A 118 -10.60 -1.16 18.61
CA ILE A 118 -9.21 -1.47 18.99
C ILE A 118 -9.02 -1.25 20.48
N GLN A 119 -9.53 -0.15 21.03
CA GLN A 119 -9.47 0.12 22.47
C GLN A 119 -10.16 -0.97 23.28
N GLU A 120 -11.39 -1.37 22.86
CA GLU A 120 -12.14 -2.45 23.52
C GLU A 120 -11.37 -3.77 23.48
N ALA A 121 -10.76 -4.12 22.35
CA ALA A 121 -9.99 -5.35 22.21
C ALA A 121 -8.74 -5.37 23.10
N LEU A 122 -8.05 -4.24 23.23
CA LEU A 122 -6.86 -4.09 24.06
C LEU A 122 -7.17 -3.96 25.56
N ALA A 123 -8.42 -3.77 25.95
CA ALA A 123 -8.86 -3.83 27.35
C ALA A 123 -8.96 -5.28 27.89
N ASP A 124 -8.80 -6.29 27.03
CA ASP A 124 -8.76 -7.69 27.45
C ASP A 124 -7.57 -7.98 28.38
N LYS A 125 -7.78 -8.91 29.32
CA LYS A 125 -6.76 -9.33 30.30
C LYS A 125 -5.46 -9.80 29.65
N LEU A 126 -5.51 -10.26 28.41
CA LEU A 126 -4.34 -10.69 27.63
C LEU A 126 -3.32 -9.55 27.45
N PHE A 127 -3.78 -8.30 27.41
CA PHE A 127 -2.94 -7.13 27.15
C PHE A 127 -2.67 -6.27 28.38
N LYS A 128 -3.03 -6.74 29.59
CA LYS A 128 -2.91 -5.97 30.86
C LYS A 128 -1.49 -5.47 31.14
N ASP A 129 -0.48 -6.22 30.71
CA ASP A 129 0.94 -5.94 30.93
C ASP A 129 1.62 -5.31 29.70
N VAL A 130 0.88 -5.08 28.61
CA VAL A 130 1.37 -4.46 27.39
C VAL A 130 1.17 -2.95 27.47
N ALA A 131 2.26 -2.18 27.35
CA ALA A 131 2.16 -0.72 27.29
C ALA A 131 1.47 -0.27 25.99
N VAL A 132 0.92 0.93 26.01
CA VAL A 132 0.33 1.53 24.81
C VAL A 132 0.95 2.89 24.55
N PHE A 133 1.19 3.20 23.28
CA PHE A 133 1.50 4.54 22.79
C PHE A 133 0.43 4.93 21.78
N THR A 134 -0.29 5.99 22.06
CA THR A 134 -1.51 6.32 21.33
C THR A 134 -1.42 7.65 20.61
N TRP A 135 -2.13 7.75 19.50
CA TRP A 135 -2.44 9.03 18.90
C TRP A 135 -3.94 9.19 18.67
N SER A 136 -4.42 10.42 18.56
CA SER A 136 -5.83 10.70 18.29
C SER A 136 -6.01 12.09 17.70
N ARG A 137 -7.05 12.27 16.91
CA ARG A 137 -7.55 13.57 16.44
C ARG A 137 -8.63 14.16 17.34
N LYS A 138 -9.16 13.36 18.29
CA LYS A 138 -10.36 13.71 19.06
C LYS A 138 -10.18 13.53 20.57
N LEU A 139 -9.41 12.54 20.96
CA LEU A 139 -9.31 12.10 22.36
C LEU A 139 -7.93 12.44 22.91
N ARG A 140 -7.82 12.55 24.25
CA ARG A 140 -6.51 12.64 24.89
C ARG A 140 -5.66 11.42 24.57
N ALA A 141 -4.46 11.66 24.04
CA ALA A 141 -3.52 10.65 23.60
C ALA A 141 -2.09 11.11 23.87
N ASP A 142 -1.08 10.21 23.70
CA ASP A 142 0.33 10.55 23.82
C ASP A 142 0.74 11.56 22.72
N LEU A 143 0.24 11.36 21.49
CA LEU A 143 0.34 12.33 20.40
C LEU A 143 -1.08 12.80 20.04
N LEU A 144 -1.44 13.99 20.48
CA LEU A 144 -2.72 14.60 20.13
C LEU A 144 -2.58 15.39 18.82
N ILE A 145 -3.28 14.98 17.78
CA ILE A 145 -3.29 15.66 16.50
C ILE A 145 -4.26 16.85 16.55
N GLY A 146 -3.73 18.01 16.22
CA GLY A 146 -4.48 19.24 16.13
C GLY A 146 -4.91 19.55 14.69
N ARG A 147 -4.44 20.70 14.17
CA ARG A 147 -4.79 21.18 12.84
C ARG A 147 -4.04 20.42 11.74
N ILE A 148 -4.77 20.09 10.67
CA ILE A 148 -4.20 19.58 9.41
C ILE A 148 -4.51 20.62 8.33
N THR A 149 -3.46 21.14 7.67
CA THR A 149 -3.58 22.12 6.59
C THR A 149 -3.05 21.48 5.31
N LYS A 150 -3.89 21.46 4.27
CA LYS A 150 -3.54 20.89 2.96
C LYS A 150 -3.26 22.00 1.96
N THR A 151 -2.21 21.81 1.16
CA THR A 151 -1.96 22.56 -0.06
C THR A 151 -2.41 21.73 -1.28
N ASN A 152 -1.93 22.04 -2.47
CA ASN A 152 -2.19 21.23 -3.65
C ASN A 152 -1.33 19.94 -3.66
N THR A 153 -0.18 19.93 -3.00
CA THR A 153 0.81 18.84 -3.06
C THR A 153 1.16 18.27 -1.69
N ASP A 154 0.97 19.03 -0.61
CA ASP A 154 1.48 18.69 0.70
C ASP A 154 0.42 18.84 1.78
N SER A 155 0.62 18.15 2.90
CA SER A 155 -0.15 18.35 4.12
C SER A 155 0.78 18.66 5.29
N GLU A 156 0.53 19.78 5.98
CA GLU A 156 1.13 20.08 7.28
C GLU A 156 0.21 19.51 8.37
N ILE A 157 0.78 18.70 9.26
CA ILE A 157 0.09 18.07 10.37
C ILE A 157 0.71 18.60 11.67
N GLN A 158 -0.12 19.24 12.50
CA GLN A 158 0.28 19.77 13.80
C GLN A 158 -0.19 18.85 14.91
N GLY A 159 0.60 18.72 15.97
CA GLY A 159 0.25 17.89 17.12
C GLY A 159 0.86 18.40 18.41
N ILE A 160 0.42 17.78 19.51
CA ILE A 160 0.97 18.03 20.86
C ILE A 160 1.55 16.69 21.37
N TYR A 161 2.82 16.70 21.73
CA TYR A 161 3.52 15.60 22.34
C TYR A 161 4.31 16.07 23.54
N LYS A 162 4.19 15.42 24.68
CA LYS A 162 4.84 15.83 25.95
C LYS A 162 4.69 17.33 26.25
N ASN A 163 3.48 17.86 26.07
CA ASN A 163 3.12 19.26 26.24
C ASN A 163 3.83 20.26 25.29
N SER A 164 4.52 19.79 24.27
CA SER A 164 5.16 20.62 23.25
C SER A 164 4.39 20.56 21.94
N PHE A 165 4.25 21.72 21.28
CA PHE A 165 3.73 21.81 19.94
C PHE A 165 4.77 21.31 18.94
N ILE A 166 4.39 20.32 18.13
CA ILE A 166 5.25 19.73 17.11
C ILE A 166 4.49 19.68 15.79
N ARG A 167 5.21 19.59 14.69
CA ARG A 167 4.61 19.48 13.35
C ARG A 167 5.47 18.67 12.41
N ILE A 168 4.82 18.11 11.42
CA ILE A 168 5.44 17.46 10.27
C ILE A 168 4.77 17.95 8.98
N THR A 169 5.45 17.82 7.85
CA THR A 169 4.91 18.04 6.51
C THR A 169 5.16 16.79 5.70
N ILE A 170 4.15 16.34 4.95
CA ILE A 170 4.24 15.17 4.07
C ILE A 170 3.85 15.56 2.64
N PRO A 171 4.44 14.96 1.59
CA PRO A 171 4.12 15.25 0.18
C PRO A 171 2.89 14.47 -0.30
N PHE A 172 1.84 14.43 0.51
CA PHE A 172 0.56 13.76 0.24
C PHE A 172 -0.58 14.55 0.84
N THR A 173 -1.77 14.49 0.20
CA THR A 173 -2.95 15.27 0.62
C THR A 173 -4.17 14.42 0.93
N ASP A 174 -4.13 13.12 0.65
CA ASP A 174 -5.22 12.20 0.93
C ASP A 174 -5.25 11.76 2.40
N GLU A 175 -6.45 11.46 2.91
CA GLU A 175 -6.66 11.12 4.32
C GLU A 175 -5.95 9.82 4.73
N ALA A 176 -5.85 8.84 3.82
CA ALA A 176 -5.19 7.58 4.13
C ALA A 176 -3.66 7.77 4.30
N SER A 177 -3.05 8.57 3.43
CA SER A 177 -1.63 8.94 3.55
C SER A 177 -1.37 9.75 4.82
N ILE A 178 -2.25 10.68 5.16
CA ILE A 178 -2.16 11.46 6.40
C ILE A 178 -2.23 10.53 7.61
N GLU A 179 -3.18 9.62 7.66
CA GLU A 179 -3.31 8.64 8.76
C GLU A 179 -2.08 7.74 8.87
N ASN A 180 -1.60 7.19 7.75
CA ASN A 180 -0.39 6.38 7.71
C ASN A 180 0.86 7.15 8.20
N ALA A 181 0.99 8.42 7.81
CA ALA A 181 2.08 9.27 8.26
C ALA A 181 2.01 9.56 9.77
N ILE A 182 0.82 9.74 10.34
CA ILE A 182 0.65 9.90 11.79
C ILE A 182 1.06 8.63 12.54
N HIS A 183 0.73 7.45 12.02
CA HIS A 183 1.24 6.19 12.57
C HIS A 183 2.77 6.10 12.55
N CYS A 184 3.40 6.49 11.43
CA CYS A 184 4.86 6.55 11.34
C CYS A 184 5.44 7.59 12.31
N TRP A 185 4.82 8.75 12.42
CA TRP A 185 5.23 9.80 13.37
C TRP A 185 5.18 9.32 14.81
N ALA A 186 4.07 8.69 15.21
CA ALA A 186 3.89 8.10 16.54
C ALA A 186 4.97 7.03 16.84
N MET A 187 5.27 6.16 15.87
CA MET A 187 6.33 5.15 15.99
C MET A 187 7.71 5.80 16.18
N MET A 188 8.05 6.81 15.37
CA MET A 188 9.34 7.50 15.46
C MET A 188 9.50 8.23 16.80
N LEU A 189 8.44 8.90 17.29
CA LEU A 189 8.42 9.55 18.60
C LEU A 189 8.59 8.53 19.74
N TYR A 190 7.92 7.38 19.65
CA TYR A 190 8.09 6.30 20.61
C TYR A 190 9.52 5.76 20.64
N LEU A 191 10.15 5.63 19.47
CA LEU A 191 11.54 5.19 19.34
C LEU A 191 12.56 6.26 19.79
N GLY A 192 12.12 7.44 20.21
CA GLY A 192 12.97 8.49 20.77
C GLY A 192 13.61 9.42 19.74
N TYR A 193 13.17 9.40 18.48
CA TYR A 193 13.65 10.34 17.48
C TYR A 193 13.19 11.77 17.81
N GLU A 194 14.08 12.73 17.63
CA GLU A 194 13.73 14.14 17.76
C GLU A 194 12.78 14.59 16.66
N ASN A 195 11.77 15.40 17.01
CA ASN A 195 10.77 15.83 16.05
C ASN A 195 11.35 16.62 14.85
N ALA A 196 12.43 17.35 15.04
CA ALA A 196 13.10 18.09 13.98
C ALA A 196 13.58 17.13 12.86
N LEU A 197 14.23 16.03 13.24
CA LEU A 197 14.68 14.99 12.32
C LEU A 197 13.51 14.26 11.66
N ILE A 198 12.46 13.94 12.44
CA ILE A 198 11.25 13.32 11.90
C ILE A 198 10.63 14.23 10.83
N ALA A 199 10.45 15.52 11.15
CA ALA A 199 9.84 16.49 10.24
C ALA A 199 10.66 16.71 8.97
N GLU A 200 11.98 16.68 9.06
CA GLU A 200 12.87 16.72 7.91
C GLU A 200 12.63 15.53 6.98
N ARG A 201 12.71 14.31 7.51
CA ARG A 201 12.58 13.07 6.73
C ARG A 201 11.19 12.85 6.15
N MET A 202 10.14 13.25 6.88
CA MET A 202 8.74 13.11 6.43
C MET A 202 8.46 13.87 5.13
N ARG A 203 9.17 14.95 4.84
CA ARG A 203 9.04 15.72 3.60
C ARG A 203 9.49 14.96 2.36
N PHE A 204 10.35 13.96 2.54
CA PHE A 204 10.93 13.16 1.45
C PHE A 204 10.30 11.77 1.31
N LEU A 205 9.17 11.52 1.98
CA LEU A 205 8.44 10.28 1.82
C LEU A 205 8.02 10.11 0.36
N SER A 206 8.28 8.92 -0.17
CA SER A 206 7.95 8.57 -1.54
C SER A 206 6.74 7.64 -1.60
N PRO A 207 5.93 7.71 -2.67
CA PRO A 207 4.84 6.77 -2.91
C PRO A 207 5.33 5.33 -2.90
N VAL A 208 4.46 4.42 -2.49
CA VAL A 208 4.70 2.98 -2.53
C VAL A 208 4.06 2.40 -3.78
N ALA A 209 4.83 1.66 -4.57
CA ALA A 209 4.36 1.09 -5.83
C ALA A 209 3.04 0.33 -5.67
N MET A 210 2.11 0.51 -6.61
CA MET A 210 0.77 -0.09 -6.64
C MET A 210 -0.12 0.27 -5.42
N ARG A 211 0.16 1.40 -4.75
CA ARG A 211 -0.59 1.92 -3.61
C ARG A 211 -0.87 3.41 -3.81
N LEU A 212 -1.97 3.73 -4.50
CA LEU A 212 -2.33 5.10 -4.92
C LEU A 212 -1.18 5.81 -5.66
N GLU A 213 -0.40 5.05 -6.42
CA GLU A 213 0.75 5.56 -7.15
C GLU A 213 0.30 6.35 -8.37
N LEU A 214 0.58 7.66 -8.38
CA LEU A 214 0.26 8.53 -9.50
C LEU A 214 1.35 8.45 -10.57
N LYS A 215 0.97 8.24 -11.84
CA LYS A 215 1.84 8.14 -13.01
C LYS A 215 1.27 8.95 -14.17
N GLU A 216 2.15 9.35 -15.07
CA GLU A 216 1.73 9.91 -16.36
C GLU A 216 1.27 8.79 -17.30
N GLY A 217 0.12 9.01 -17.93
CA GLY A 217 -0.46 8.11 -18.92
C GLY A 217 -0.30 8.62 -20.35
N ILE A 218 -0.57 7.76 -21.32
CA ILE A 218 -0.66 8.16 -22.74
C ILE A 218 -1.77 9.19 -22.96
N ASN A 219 -1.73 9.96 -24.04
CA ASN A 219 -2.79 10.89 -24.48
C ASN A 219 -3.22 11.89 -23.40
N ASN A 220 -2.25 12.50 -22.73
CA ASN A 220 -2.53 13.44 -21.65
C ASN A 220 -3.45 12.86 -20.56
N CYS A 221 -3.21 11.63 -20.14
CA CYS A 221 -3.90 10.99 -19.03
C CYS A 221 -3.03 10.97 -17.78
N SER A 222 -3.67 10.94 -16.61
CA SER A 222 -3.03 10.60 -15.35
C SER A 222 -3.52 9.24 -14.87
N ILE A 223 -2.64 8.41 -14.36
CA ILE A 223 -2.96 7.06 -13.89
C ILE A 223 -2.72 6.99 -12.40
N ILE A 224 -3.72 6.57 -11.65
CA ILE A 224 -3.59 6.20 -10.24
C ILE A 224 -3.58 4.67 -10.19
N ASN A 225 -2.43 4.10 -9.83
CA ASN A 225 -2.30 2.66 -9.71
C ASN A 225 -2.49 2.23 -8.24
N ASP A 226 -3.62 1.57 -7.97
CA ASP A 226 -3.97 0.97 -6.67
C ASP A 226 -4.50 -0.47 -6.86
N SER A 227 -3.77 -1.26 -7.63
CA SER A 227 -4.18 -2.56 -8.14
C SER A 227 -3.66 -3.75 -7.33
N TYR A 228 -3.47 -3.59 -6.03
CA TYR A 228 -3.02 -4.68 -5.16
C TYR A 228 -4.15 -5.34 -4.37
N ASN A 229 -5.02 -4.54 -3.76
CA ASN A 229 -6.20 -5.00 -3.01
C ASN A 229 -7.46 -4.36 -3.58
N SER A 230 -8.57 -5.09 -3.53
CA SER A 230 -9.88 -4.58 -3.92
C SER A 230 -10.92 -5.00 -2.87
N ASP A 231 -11.26 -4.08 -1.99
CA ASP A 231 -12.36 -4.15 -1.03
C ASP A 231 -13.08 -2.80 -0.99
N LEU A 232 -14.31 -2.75 -0.45
CA LEU A 232 -15.13 -1.53 -0.41
C LEU A 232 -14.44 -0.36 0.32
N GLY A 233 -13.79 -0.64 1.44
CA GLY A 233 -13.09 0.39 2.21
C GLY A 233 -11.92 0.99 1.44
N SER A 234 -11.08 0.14 0.85
CA SER A 234 -9.94 0.58 0.03
C SER A 234 -10.39 1.22 -1.28
N LEU A 235 -11.53 0.81 -1.86
CA LEU A 235 -12.12 1.46 -3.02
C LEU A 235 -12.55 2.90 -2.67
N ASN A 236 -13.24 3.09 -1.55
CA ASN A 236 -13.64 4.43 -1.11
C ASN A 236 -12.42 5.37 -0.94
N ILE A 237 -11.35 4.89 -0.30
CA ILE A 237 -10.08 5.63 -0.15
C ILE A 237 -9.51 6.02 -1.53
N ALA A 238 -9.47 5.07 -2.46
CA ALA A 238 -8.91 5.30 -3.79
C ALA A 238 -9.76 6.30 -4.61
N LEU A 239 -11.08 6.26 -4.46
CA LEU A 239 -11.98 7.23 -5.10
C LEU A 239 -11.84 8.63 -4.48
N ASP A 240 -11.60 8.75 -3.18
CA ASP A 240 -11.30 10.03 -2.55
C ASP A 240 -9.98 10.61 -3.07
N PHE A 241 -8.96 9.78 -3.25
CA PHE A 241 -7.71 10.21 -3.86
C PHE A 241 -7.91 10.63 -5.32
N LEU A 242 -8.67 9.86 -6.11
CA LEU A 242 -9.03 10.23 -7.49
C LEU A 242 -9.75 11.59 -7.54
N ASN A 243 -10.62 11.88 -6.57
CA ASN A 243 -11.37 13.13 -6.53
C ASN A 243 -10.52 14.36 -6.18
N GLN A 244 -9.41 14.16 -5.50
CA GLN A 244 -8.44 15.22 -5.21
C GLN A 244 -7.63 15.62 -6.46
N GLN A 245 -7.54 14.72 -7.45
CA GLN A 245 -6.87 15.01 -8.71
C GLN A 245 -7.75 15.90 -9.58
N LYS A 246 -7.25 17.11 -9.89
CA LYS A 246 -7.97 18.14 -10.66
C LYS A 246 -7.38 18.38 -12.05
N GLN A 247 -6.38 17.58 -12.45
CA GLN A 247 -5.67 17.78 -13.71
C GLN A 247 -6.55 17.55 -14.94
N HIS A 248 -7.55 16.67 -14.82
CA HIS A 248 -8.43 16.30 -15.92
C HIS A 248 -9.91 16.38 -15.52
N PRO A 249 -10.81 16.77 -16.46
CA PRO A 249 -12.23 16.86 -16.18
C PRO A 249 -12.94 15.49 -16.09
N LYS A 250 -12.43 14.48 -16.83
CA LYS A 250 -13.01 13.15 -16.87
C LYS A 250 -12.29 12.21 -15.89
N LYS A 251 -13.06 11.44 -15.13
CA LYS A 251 -12.57 10.45 -14.16
C LYS A 251 -13.08 9.07 -14.54
N THR A 252 -12.15 8.17 -14.83
CA THR A 252 -12.42 6.78 -15.20
C THR A 252 -11.94 5.84 -14.09
N LEU A 253 -12.79 4.91 -13.70
CA LEU A 253 -12.46 3.81 -12.82
C LEU A 253 -12.34 2.52 -13.63
N ILE A 254 -11.21 1.83 -13.52
CA ILE A 254 -11.05 0.44 -13.95
C ILE A 254 -11.06 -0.41 -12.70
N LEU A 255 -12.12 -1.22 -12.53
CA LEU A 255 -12.36 -1.99 -11.30
C LEU A 255 -12.44 -3.49 -11.63
N SER A 256 -11.66 -4.30 -10.90
CA SER A 256 -11.82 -5.75 -10.94
C SER A 256 -12.98 -6.22 -10.07
N ASP A 257 -13.32 -7.50 -10.13
CA ASP A 257 -14.16 -8.09 -9.09
C ASP A 257 -13.59 -7.81 -7.70
N ILE A 258 -14.48 -7.51 -6.76
CA ILE A 258 -14.18 -7.41 -5.34
C ILE A 258 -14.41 -8.79 -4.73
N LEU A 259 -13.31 -9.39 -4.27
CA LEU A 259 -13.31 -10.73 -3.70
C LEU A 259 -13.46 -10.68 -2.17
N GLN A 260 -14.03 -11.73 -1.58
CA GLN A 260 -14.08 -11.92 -0.13
C GLN A 260 -14.76 -10.76 0.63
N SER A 261 -15.83 -10.22 0.06
CA SER A 261 -16.56 -9.10 0.66
C SER A 261 -17.52 -9.50 1.77
N GLY A 262 -18.00 -10.74 1.76
CA GLY A 262 -19.07 -11.21 2.64
C GLY A 262 -20.48 -10.80 2.21
N TYR A 263 -20.61 -10.08 1.08
CA TYR A 263 -21.89 -9.67 0.50
C TYR A 263 -22.28 -10.58 -0.67
N SER A 264 -23.58 -10.62 -0.99
CA SER A 264 -24.03 -11.12 -2.29
C SER A 264 -23.48 -10.21 -3.39
N ASN A 265 -23.29 -10.72 -4.61
CA ASN A 265 -22.86 -9.88 -5.73
C ASN A 265 -23.85 -8.73 -5.99
N GLU A 266 -25.13 -8.96 -5.81
CA GLU A 266 -26.18 -7.96 -5.99
C GLU A 266 -26.03 -6.80 -4.99
N ASP A 267 -25.91 -7.10 -3.70
CA ASP A 267 -25.75 -6.09 -2.63
C ASP A 267 -24.42 -5.37 -2.75
N LEU A 268 -23.34 -6.12 -3.02
CA LEU A 268 -22.00 -5.57 -3.17
C LEU A 268 -21.95 -4.52 -4.29
N TYR A 269 -22.38 -4.89 -5.49
CA TYR A 269 -22.27 -3.99 -6.63
C TYR A 269 -23.32 -2.90 -6.66
N LYS A 270 -24.42 -3.04 -5.91
CA LYS A 270 -25.31 -1.93 -5.59
C LYS A 270 -24.59 -0.88 -4.75
N GLU A 271 -23.88 -1.29 -3.69
CA GLU A 271 -23.12 -0.37 -2.85
C GLU A 271 -21.96 0.28 -3.62
N VAL A 272 -21.28 -0.49 -4.49
CA VAL A 272 -20.24 0.03 -5.38
C VAL A 272 -20.82 1.06 -6.35
N ALA A 273 -21.97 0.81 -6.96
CA ALA A 273 -22.63 1.74 -7.87
C ALA A 273 -23.01 3.05 -7.17
N ASP A 274 -23.62 2.96 -5.99
CA ASP A 274 -23.96 4.12 -5.17
C ASP A 274 -22.71 4.93 -4.76
N LEU A 275 -21.61 4.24 -4.45
CA LEU A 275 -20.35 4.88 -4.10
C LEU A 275 -19.76 5.63 -5.31
N ILE A 276 -19.71 5.00 -6.48
CA ILE A 276 -19.21 5.57 -7.73
C ILE A 276 -20.01 6.81 -8.13
N GLU A 277 -21.34 6.75 -8.01
CA GLU A 277 -22.22 7.88 -8.31
C GLU A 277 -21.99 9.05 -7.35
N ARG A 278 -21.95 8.80 -6.03
CA ARG A 278 -21.65 9.81 -5.01
C ARG A 278 -20.28 10.47 -5.21
N LYS A 279 -19.30 9.74 -5.71
CA LYS A 279 -17.96 10.23 -5.98
C LYS A 279 -17.81 10.89 -7.36
N GLY A 280 -18.89 10.95 -8.16
CA GLY A 280 -18.91 11.65 -9.45
C GLY A 280 -17.95 11.05 -10.49
N ILE A 281 -17.85 9.72 -10.55
CA ILE A 281 -17.06 9.01 -11.56
C ILE A 281 -17.78 9.07 -12.89
N SER A 282 -17.06 9.44 -13.95
CA SER A 282 -17.64 9.64 -15.28
C SER A 282 -17.80 8.33 -16.06
N ARG A 283 -16.84 7.40 -15.89
CA ARG A 283 -16.82 6.12 -16.63
C ARG A 283 -16.32 4.98 -15.77
N LEU A 284 -16.96 3.82 -15.89
CA LEU A 284 -16.56 2.55 -15.27
C LEU A 284 -16.12 1.55 -16.33
N ILE A 285 -14.98 0.91 -16.12
CA ILE A 285 -14.56 -0.28 -16.84
C ILE A 285 -14.48 -1.41 -15.82
N GLY A 286 -15.44 -2.33 -15.86
CA GLY A 286 -15.51 -3.50 -15.01
C GLY A 286 -14.77 -4.68 -15.60
N ILE A 287 -13.93 -5.36 -14.83
CA ILE A 287 -13.16 -6.53 -15.28
C ILE A 287 -13.40 -7.68 -14.31
N GLY A 288 -14.06 -8.72 -14.80
CA GLY A 288 -14.44 -9.91 -14.06
C GLY A 288 -15.89 -10.32 -14.33
N GLU A 289 -16.23 -11.56 -14.02
CA GLU A 289 -17.58 -12.10 -14.23
C GLU A 289 -18.59 -11.55 -13.22
N GLY A 290 -18.14 -11.35 -11.96
CA GLY A 290 -18.99 -10.84 -10.88
C GLY A 290 -19.52 -9.44 -11.17
N ILE A 291 -18.63 -8.49 -11.48
CA ILE A 291 -19.01 -7.10 -11.80
C ILE A 291 -19.75 -7.02 -13.14
N SER A 292 -19.37 -7.84 -14.12
CA SER A 292 -20.04 -7.88 -15.44
C SER A 292 -21.47 -8.37 -15.32
N GLY A 293 -21.75 -9.36 -14.47
CA GLY A 293 -23.10 -9.86 -14.19
C GLY A 293 -24.02 -8.83 -13.55
N GLN A 294 -23.47 -7.77 -12.97
CA GLN A 294 -24.19 -6.70 -12.28
C GLN A 294 -24.19 -5.37 -13.07
N ALA A 295 -23.88 -5.41 -14.36
CA ALA A 295 -23.77 -4.24 -15.24
C ALA A 295 -25.00 -3.31 -15.20
N ALA A 296 -26.20 -3.86 -14.99
CA ALA A 296 -27.45 -3.10 -14.92
C ALA A 296 -27.50 -2.09 -13.75
N GLN A 297 -26.76 -2.33 -12.69
CA GLN A 297 -26.76 -1.46 -11.50
C GLN A 297 -26.03 -0.12 -11.72
N PHE A 298 -25.10 -0.06 -12.66
CA PHE A 298 -24.31 1.13 -12.93
C PHE A 298 -25.03 2.05 -13.95
N ARG A 299 -25.21 3.33 -13.61
CA ARG A 299 -25.97 4.30 -14.43
C ARG A 299 -25.08 5.29 -15.21
N ILE A 300 -23.76 5.06 -15.20
CA ILE A 300 -22.76 5.90 -15.86
C ILE A 300 -22.28 5.25 -17.17
N GLU A 301 -21.42 5.95 -17.93
CA GLU A 301 -20.71 5.35 -19.06
C GLU A 301 -19.95 4.10 -18.59
N LYS A 302 -20.13 2.97 -19.25
CA LYS A 302 -19.58 1.70 -18.75
C LYS A 302 -19.23 0.72 -19.85
N ASN A 303 -18.18 -0.05 -19.60
CA ASN A 303 -17.75 -1.19 -20.41
C ASN A 303 -17.38 -2.34 -19.48
N PHE A 304 -17.68 -3.58 -19.87
CA PHE A 304 -17.38 -4.75 -19.06
C PHE A 304 -16.60 -5.78 -19.85
N PHE A 305 -15.65 -6.44 -19.20
CA PHE A 305 -14.78 -7.46 -19.78
C PHE A 305 -14.68 -8.65 -18.84
N PRO A 306 -14.74 -9.90 -19.33
CA PRO A 306 -14.60 -11.08 -18.48
C PRO A 306 -13.25 -11.18 -17.79
N SER A 307 -12.19 -10.66 -18.44
CA SER A 307 -10.82 -10.73 -17.92
C SER A 307 -9.97 -9.56 -18.39
N THR A 308 -8.82 -9.38 -17.73
CA THR A 308 -7.78 -8.42 -18.15
C THR A 308 -7.29 -8.69 -19.58
N ALA A 309 -7.18 -9.97 -19.99
CA ALA A 309 -6.77 -10.34 -21.35
C ALA A 309 -7.79 -9.87 -22.38
N ASN A 310 -9.09 -10.01 -22.11
CA ASN A 310 -10.15 -9.50 -23.00
C ASN A 310 -10.14 -7.99 -23.14
N PHE A 311 -9.92 -7.27 -22.02
CA PHE A 311 -9.75 -5.82 -22.06
C PHE A 311 -8.54 -5.43 -22.93
N LEU A 312 -7.39 -6.03 -22.72
CA LEU A 312 -6.16 -5.73 -23.47
C LEU A 312 -6.29 -6.04 -24.96
N ALA A 313 -7.02 -7.10 -25.33
CA ALA A 313 -7.28 -7.45 -26.72
C ALA A 313 -8.18 -6.42 -27.44
N SER A 314 -9.06 -5.73 -26.71
CA SER A 314 -9.93 -4.67 -27.24
C SER A 314 -9.34 -3.27 -27.14
N PHE A 315 -8.22 -3.12 -26.40
CA PHE A 315 -7.60 -1.83 -26.13
C PHE A 315 -6.91 -1.28 -27.39
N ASN A 316 -7.10 0.01 -27.62
CA ASN A 316 -6.34 0.78 -28.61
C ASN A 316 -5.91 2.11 -27.99
N ASN A 317 -4.92 2.76 -28.60
CA ASN A 317 -4.33 3.98 -28.04
C ASN A 317 -5.31 5.17 -27.93
N SER A 318 -6.43 5.17 -28.64
CA SER A 318 -7.45 6.22 -28.54
C SER A 318 -8.52 5.98 -27.46
N PHE A 319 -8.42 4.86 -26.74
CA PHE A 319 -9.41 4.45 -25.74
C PHE A 319 -9.53 5.43 -24.56
N PHE A 320 -8.40 6.03 -24.18
CA PHE A 320 -8.28 7.04 -23.14
C PHE A 320 -7.69 8.34 -23.68
N ASN A 321 -8.28 9.47 -23.29
CA ASN A 321 -7.79 10.77 -23.68
C ASN A 321 -8.21 11.85 -22.67
N ASN A 322 -7.23 12.63 -22.17
CA ASN A 322 -7.41 13.76 -21.25
C ASN A 322 -8.29 13.42 -20.04
N GLU A 323 -7.96 12.33 -19.35
CA GLU A 323 -8.70 11.84 -18.18
C GLU A 323 -7.79 11.30 -17.08
N THR A 324 -8.29 11.30 -15.85
CA THR A 324 -7.63 10.61 -14.74
C THR A 324 -8.22 9.22 -14.58
N ILE A 325 -7.36 8.20 -14.63
CA ILE A 325 -7.72 6.78 -14.62
C ILE A 325 -7.29 6.17 -13.31
N LEU A 326 -8.23 5.64 -12.53
CA LEU A 326 -7.93 4.83 -11.35
C LEU A 326 -7.96 3.35 -11.72
N LEU A 327 -6.83 2.68 -11.52
CA LEU A 327 -6.73 1.22 -11.59
C LEU A 327 -6.95 0.64 -10.19
N LYS A 328 -8.07 -0.01 -9.95
CA LYS A 328 -8.42 -0.64 -8.68
C LYS A 328 -8.76 -2.11 -8.90
N GLY A 329 -7.90 -3.01 -8.47
CA GLY A 329 -8.11 -4.43 -8.73
C GLY A 329 -7.46 -5.34 -7.69
N ALA A 330 -8.04 -6.53 -7.51
CA ALA A 330 -7.41 -7.59 -6.76
C ALA A 330 -6.22 -8.16 -7.56
N ARG A 331 -5.17 -8.56 -6.86
CA ARG A 331 -3.90 -9.01 -7.46
C ARG A 331 -4.05 -10.10 -8.52
N VAL A 332 -5.03 -11.00 -8.35
CA VAL A 332 -5.28 -12.10 -9.30
C VAL A 332 -5.68 -11.63 -10.70
N PHE A 333 -6.17 -10.40 -10.83
CA PHE A 333 -6.55 -9.83 -12.13
C PHE A 333 -5.37 -9.24 -12.93
N GLY A 334 -4.17 -9.13 -12.33
CA GLY A 334 -2.96 -8.75 -13.05
C GLY A 334 -3.00 -7.36 -13.70
N PHE A 335 -3.58 -6.36 -13.03
CA PHE A 335 -3.75 -5.00 -13.55
C PHE A 335 -2.43 -4.27 -13.86
N GLU A 336 -1.30 -4.83 -13.44
CA GLU A 336 0.04 -4.38 -13.87
C GLU A 336 0.17 -4.39 -15.40
N ALA A 337 -0.46 -5.35 -16.07
CA ALA A 337 -0.46 -5.41 -17.53
C ALA A 337 -1.22 -4.23 -18.14
N ILE A 338 -2.35 -3.82 -17.55
CA ILE A 338 -3.09 -2.62 -17.96
C ILE A 338 -2.24 -1.38 -17.71
N SER A 339 -1.72 -1.22 -16.49
CA SER A 339 -0.87 -0.09 -16.12
C SER A 339 0.29 0.11 -17.10
N LYS A 340 0.96 -0.99 -17.49
CA LYS A 340 2.09 -0.96 -18.43
C LYS A 340 1.70 -0.45 -19.83
N VAL A 341 0.49 -0.75 -20.30
CA VAL A 341 0.03 -0.38 -21.64
C VAL A 341 -0.44 1.07 -21.70
N ILE A 342 -1.11 1.55 -20.65
CA ILE A 342 -1.65 2.91 -20.61
C ILE A 342 -0.68 3.95 -20.04
N GLN A 343 0.41 3.51 -19.39
CA GLN A 343 1.43 4.40 -18.86
C GLN A 343 2.25 5.00 -20.00
N GLN A 344 2.53 6.29 -19.92
CA GLN A 344 3.49 6.93 -20.80
C GLN A 344 4.86 6.29 -20.56
N LYS A 345 5.47 5.76 -21.63
CA LYS A 345 6.84 5.24 -21.52
C LYS A 345 7.75 6.42 -21.22
N ALA A 346 8.34 6.47 -20.05
CA ALA A 346 9.48 7.32 -19.82
C ALA A 346 10.57 6.93 -20.86
N HIS A 347 11.29 7.90 -21.38
CA HIS A 347 12.47 7.61 -22.19
C HIS A 347 13.52 6.98 -21.27
N GLU A 348 13.36 5.69 -20.98
CA GLU A 348 14.42 4.91 -20.35
C GLU A 348 15.47 4.63 -21.43
N THR A 349 16.65 5.16 -21.23
CA THR A 349 17.81 4.70 -21.97
C THR A 349 18.12 3.29 -21.48
N VAL A 350 17.67 2.29 -22.23
CA VAL A 350 17.92 0.88 -21.92
C VAL A 350 19.23 0.49 -22.58
N LEU A 351 20.23 0.13 -21.77
CA LEU A 351 21.42 -0.53 -22.26
C LEU A 351 21.15 -2.02 -22.39
N GLU A 352 20.88 -2.47 -23.61
CA GLU A 352 20.77 -3.91 -23.91
C GLU A 352 22.16 -4.50 -24.15
N ILE A 353 22.55 -5.44 -23.29
CA ILE A 353 23.81 -6.19 -23.44
C ILE A 353 23.48 -7.59 -23.94
N ASN A 354 23.79 -7.87 -25.20
CA ASN A 354 23.65 -9.20 -25.74
C ASN A 354 24.95 -9.99 -25.51
N LEU A 355 24.94 -10.89 -24.54
CA LEU A 355 26.10 -11.72 -24.18
C LEU A 355 26.61 -12.59 -25.34
N ASN A 356 25.74 -13.09 -26.20
CA ASN A 356 26.15 -13.85 -27.39
C ASN A 356 26.92 -12.98 -28.40
N SER A 357 26.52 -11.72 -28.56
CA SER A 357 27.23 -10.76 -29.38
C SER A 357 28.64 -10.43 -28.84
N ILE A 358 28.77 -10.34 -27.50
CA ILE A 358 30.08 -10.14 -26.85
C ILE A 358 30.97 -11.35 -27.09
N VAL A 359 30.46 -12.57 -26.92
CA VAL A 359 31.19 -13.81 -27.18
C VAL A 359 31.59 -13.91 -28.67
N HIS A 360 30.66 -13.55 -29.58
CA HIS A 360 30.94 -13.53 -31.03
C HIS A 360 32.07 -12.56 -31.34
N ASN A 361 32.02 -11.34 -30.83
CA ASN A 361 33.04 -10.34 -31.03
C ASN A 361 34.41 -10.78 -30.49
N LEU A 362 34.44 -11.36 -29.29
CA LEU A 362 35.65 -11.87 -28.70
C LEU A 362 36.27 -12.96 -29.61
N ASN A 363 35.46 -13.90 -30.09
CA ASN A 363 35.90 -14.98 -30.96
C ASN A 363 36.37 -14.45 -32.32
N TYR A 364 35.69 -13.43 -32.88
CA TYR A 364 36.12 -12.75 -34.10
C TYR A 364 37.49 -12.11 -33.92
N PHE A 365 37.73 -11.34 -32.87
CA PHE A 365 39.05 -10.77 -32.63
C PHE A 365 40.10 -11.83 -32.35
N ARG A 366 39.77 -12.88 -31.60
CA ARG A 366 40.67 -14.04 -31.40
C ARG A 366 41.12 -14.66 -32.72
N SER A 367 40.22 -14.80 -33.69
CA SER A 367 40.54 -15.39 -34.99
C SER A 367 41.51 -14.55 -35.83
N LYS A 368 41.72 -13.27 -35.49
CA LYS A 368 42.65 -12.36 -36.13
C LYS A 368 44.05 -12.31 -35.49
N LEU A 369 44.17 -12.96 -34.31
CA LEU A 369 45.44 -12.99 -33.57
C LEU A 369 46.23 -14.25 -33.88
N LYS A 370 47.55 -14.21 -33.69
CA LYS A 370 48.40 -15.40 -33.75
C LYS A 370 48.04 -16.35 -32.56
N SER A 371 48.29 -17.62 -32.76
CA SER A 371 47.89 -18.66 -31.76
C SER A 371 48.54 -18.51 -30.39
N ASP A 372 49.65 -17.83 -30.30
CA ASP A 372 50.42 -17.56 -29.09
C ASP A 372 50.08 -16.23 -28.41
N THR A 373 49.20 -15.43 -29.02
CA THR A 373 48.80 -14.10 -28.48
C THR A 373 47.85 -14.26 -27.33
N LYS A 374 48.24 -13.72 -26.17
CA LYS A 374 47.39 -13.65 -24.98
C LYS A 374 46.47 -12.44 -25.02
N ILE A 375 45.21 -12.64 -24.71
CA ILE A 375 44.20 -11.57 -24.55
C ILE A 375 44.03 -11.23 -23.10
N MET A 376 44.14 -9.96 -22.75
CA MET A 376 43.83 -9.45 -21.42
C MET A 376 42.61 -8.54 -21.51
N ALA A 377 41.52 -8.88 -20.81
CA ALA A 377 40.36 -8.05 -20.69
C ALA A 377 40.44 -7.21 -19.39
N MET A 378 40.29 -5.90 -19.53
CA MET A 378 40.14 -5.02 -18.38
C MET A 378 38.64 -4.95 -18.03
N VAL A 379 38.29 -5.41 -16.83
CA VAL A 379 36.94 -5.32 -16.27
C VAL A 379 37.03 -4.38 -15.10
N LYS A 380 36.28 -3.28 -15.18
CA LYS A 380 36.11 -2.37 -14.04
C LYS A 380 34.76 -2.65 -13.41
N ALA A 381 34.75 -3.02 -12.12
CA ALA A 381 33.54 -3.16 -11.32
C ALA A 381 33.06 -1.78 -10.83
#